data_dc536131cc97ce7e954868ae472c7ec4
#
_entry.id   dc536131cc97ce7e954868ae472c7ec4
#
_cell.length_a   1.000
_cell.length_b   1.000
_cell.length_c   1.000
_cell.angle_alpha   90.00
_cell.angle_beta   90.00
_cell.angle_gamma   90.00
#
_symmetry.space_group_name_H-M   'P 1'
#
loop_
_entity.id
_entity.type
_entity.pdbx_description
1 polymer ?
#
loop_
_entity_poly.entity_id
_entity_poly.type
_entity_poly.pdbx_seq_one_letter_code
_entity_poly.pdbx_strand_id
1 'polypeptide(L)'
;MLFVENPYLKEFESKIKKIENNNIILEETAFYARSGGQPGDIGKIILNEKEINIIDTIYDHEKNITHICEDINSLKIGDKINGKINWQNRYKHMRMHSALHLLCSLIPYDVTGGQISYQKSRLDFNAEDKIDKEEIENKINQLVKEDHQISYHAKLEYMS
;
A
#
# COMPACT_ATOMS: atom_id res chain seq x y z
N MET A 1 -5.97 5.90 -10.22
CA MET A 1 -5.42 5.69 -8.84
C MET A 1 -4.00 6.24 -8.82
N LEU A 2 -3.82 7.38 -8.21
CA LEU A 2 -2.55 8.13 -8.27
C LEU A 2 -1.34 7.34 -7.75
N PHE A 3 -1.52 6.45 -6.76
CA PHE A 3 -0.41 5.63 -6.24
C PHE A 3 0.08 4.56 -7.22
N VAL A 4 -0.69 4.19 -8.24
CA VAL A 4 -0.25 3.27 -9.32
C VAL A 4 0.59 4.04 -10.35
N GLU A 5 0.18 5.27 -10.67
CA GLU A 5 0.85 6.13 -11.64
C GLU A 5 2.15 6.72 -11.07
N ASN A 6 2.12 7.13 -9.81
CA ASN A 6 3.27 7.63 -9.07
C ASN A 6 3.27 7.11 -7.62
N PRO A 7 3.95 5.99 -7.35
CA PRO A 7 4.00 5.40 -6.01
C PRO A 7 4.73 6.27 -4.97
N TYR A 8 5.50 7.27 -5.41
CA TYR A 8 6.24 8.20 -4.55
C TYR A 8 5.49 9.51 -4.26
N LEU A 9 4.27 9.64 -4.75
CA LEU A 9 3.43 10.81 -4.50
C LEU A 9 3.04 10.88 -3.02
N LYS A 10 3.41 11.97 -2.34
CA LYS A 10 3.22 12.16 -0.89
C LYS A 10 2.02 13.03 -0.56
N GLU A 11 1.70 13.96 -1.45
CA GLU A 11 0.64 14.95 -1.29
C GLU A 11 -0.10 15.07 -2.62
N PHE A 12 -1.41 15.30 -2.55
CA PHE A 12 -2.26 15.42 -3.74
C PHE A 12 -3.52 16.22 -3.41
N GLU A 13 -4.11 16.80 -4.45
CA GLU A 13 -5.41 17.45 -4.37
C GLU A 13 -6.51 16.52 -4.86
N SER A 14 -7.68 16.57 -4.23
CA SER A 14 -8.84 15.80 -4.66
C SER A 14 -10.13 16.46 -4.15
N LYS A 15 -11.28 15.83 -4.48
CA LYS A 15 -12.59 16.19 -3.93
C LYS A 15 -13.23 15.00 -3.23
N ILE A 16 -14.05 15.31 -2.24
CA ILE A 16 -14.85 14.30 -1.56
C ILE A 16 -16.01 13.89 -2.47
N LYS A 17 -16.02 12.63 -2.90
CA LYS A 17 -17.06 12.05 -3.77
C LYS A 17 -18.23 11.51 -2.96
N LYS A 18 -17.96 10.85 -1.84
CA LYS A 18 -18.97 10.23 -0.96
C LYS A 18 -18.53 10.33 0.50
N ILE A 19 -19.51 10.44 1.39
CA ILE A 19 -19.33 10.34 2.84
C ILE A 19 -20.33 9.32 3.35
N GLU A 20 -19.86 8.35 4.13
CA GLU A 20 -20.71 7.32 4.71
C GLU A 20 -20.14 6.87 6.06
N ASN A 21 -20.93 7.03 7.14
CA ASN A 21 -20.43 6.85 8.51
C ASN A 21 -19.18 7.73 8.75
N ASN A 22 -18.10 7.17 9.30
CA ASN A 22 -16.81 7.87 9.46
C ASN A 22 -15.86 7.67 8.28
N ASN A 23 -16.39 7.39 7.09
CA ASN A 23 -15.61 7.06 5.92
C ASN A 23 -15.83 8.06 4.80
N ILE A 24 -14.79 8.32 4.02
CA ILE A 24 -14.89 9.12 2.80
C ILE A 24 -14.33 8.37 1.61
N ILE A 25 -14.93 8.63 0.44
CA ILE A 25 -14.40 8.24 -0.86
C ILE A 25 -14.02 9.52 -1.59
N LEU A 26 -12.81 9.57 -2.14
CA LEU A 26 -12.28 10.67 -2.92
C LEU A 26 -12.48 10.40 -4.42
N GLU A 27 -12.51 11.46 -5.25
CA GLU A 27 -12.52 11.32 -6.71
C GLU A 27 -11.24 10.61 -7.19
N GLU A 28 -10.10 11.04 -6.66
CA GLU A 28 -8.79 10.42 -6.89
C GLU A 28 -8.02 10.34 -5.59
N THR A 29 -7.14 9.35 -5.45
CA THR A 29 -6.36 9.19 -4.22
C THR A 29 -4.99 8.60 -4.50
N ALA A 30 -4.00 9.09 -3.73
CA ALA A 30 -2.68 8.49 -3.61
C ALA A 30 -2.53 7.60 -2.38
N PHE A 31 -3.54 7.50 -1.50
CA PHE A 31 -3.57 6.54 -0.41
C PHE A 31 -3.72 5.12 -0.93
N TYR A 32 -2.81 4.24 -0.54
CA TYR A 32 -2.86 2.82 -0.86
C TYR A 32 -3.90 2.12 0.00
N ALA A 33 -4.86 1.47 -0.63
CA ALA A 33 -5.84 0.65 0.08
C ALA A 33 -5.25 -0.71 0.46
N ARG A 34 -5.55 -1.20 1.64
CA ARG A 34 -5.09 -2.48 2.17
C ARG A 34 -5.30 -3.61 1.16
N SER A 35 -4.21 -4.21 0.70
CA SER A 35 -4.22 -5.32 -0.25
C SER A 35 -2.89 -6.06 -0.26
N GLY A 36 -2.85 -7.27 -0.83
CA GLY A 36 -1.62 -8.05 -0.98
C GLY A 36 -0.84 -8.26 0.32
N GLY A 37 -1.52 -8.34 1.46
CA GLY A 37 -0.88 -8.46 2.78
C GLY A 37 -0.30 -7.15 3.34
N GLN A 38 -0.30 -6.05 2.55
CA GLN A 38 0.17 -4.74 3.00
C GLN A 38 -0.97 -3.96 3.66
N PRO A 39 -0.75 -3.34 4.83
CA PRO A 39 -1.71 -2.44 5.47
C PRO A 39 -2.08 -1.26 4.57
N GLY A 40 -3.27 -0.72 4.78
CA GLY A 40 -3.68 0.54 4.17
C GLY A 40 -2.84 1.71 4.66
N ASP A 41 -2.77 2.75 3.84
CA ASP A 41 -2.10 3.96 4.25
C ASP A 41 -2.86 4.70 5.32
N ILE A 42 -2.09 5.35 6.15
CA ILE A 42 -2.54 6.37 7.09
C ILE A 42 -1.98 7.73 6.69
N GLY A 43 -2.58 8.77 7.20
CA GLY A 43 -2.13 10.14 6.93
C GLY A 43 -3.17 11.16 7.34
N LYS A 44 -3.36 12.18 6.54
CA LYS A 44 -4.35 13.22 6.82
C LYS A 44 -4.90 13.85 5.54
N ILE A 45 -6.07 14.40 5.65
CA ILE A 45 -6.62 15.36 4.69
C ILE A 45 -6.70 16.75 5.35
N ILE A 46 -6.54 17.76 4.53
CA ILE A 46 -6.53 19.18 4.98
C ILE A 46 -7.65 19.89 4.22
N LEU A 47 -8.56 20.48 4.98
CA LEU A 47 -9.65 21.33 4.48
C LEU A 47 -9.64 22.66 5.22
N ASN A 48 -9.42 23.78 4.50
CA ASN A 48 -9.40 25.13 5.10
C ASN A 48 -8.52 25.19 6.37
N GLU A 49 -7.27 24.71 6.27
CA GLU A 49 -6.28 24.65 7.36
C GLU A 49 -6.62 23.65 8.50
N LYS A 50 -7.81 23.04 8.48
CA LYS A 50 -8.16 21.98 9.43
C LYS A 50 -7.61 20.64 8.95
N GLU A 51 -6.86 19.96 9.81
CA GLU A 51 -6.36 18.62 9.59
C GLU A 51 -7.33 17.56 10.13
N ILE A 52 -7.57 16.52 9.34
CA ILE A 52 -8.40 15.36 9.71
C ILE A 52 -7.58 14.11 9.45
N ASN A 53 -7.40 13.29 10.47
CA ASN A 53 -6.61 12.07 10.37
C ASN A 53 -7.33 10.97 9.59
N ILE A 54 -6.61 10.36 8.66
CA ILE A 54 -6.94 9.09 8.03
C ILE A 54 -6.23 8.00 8.81
N ILE A 55 -7.00 7.13 9.46
CA ILE A 55 -6.49 6.08 10.34
C ILE A 55 -6.33 4.73 9.64
N ASP A 56 -6.97 4.55 8.50
CA ASP A 56 -6.79 3.39 7.61
C ASP A 56 -7.34 3.71 6.21
N THR A 57 -6.91 2.94 5.22
CA THR A 57 -7.43 2.98 3.85
C THR A 57 -7.70 1.55 3.39
N ILE A 58 -8.93 1.29 2.96
CA ILE A 58 -9.42 -0.05 2.62
C ILE A 58 -10.20 -0.03 1.30
N TYR A 59 -10.48 -1.19 0.75
CA TYR A 59 -11.51 -1.34 -0.28
C TYR A 59 -12.87 -1.62 0.37
N ASP A 60 -13.92 -0.98 -0.12
CA ASP A 60 -15.30 -1.33 0.21
C ASP A 60 -15.79 -2.54 -0.62
N HIS A 61 -17.05 -2.92 -0.45
CA HIS A 61 -17.66 -4.05 -1.15
C HIS A 61 -17.76 -3.81 -2.68
N GLU A 62 -17.80 -2.55 -3.10
CA GLU A 62 -17.85 -2.14 -4.51
C GLU A 62 -16.44 -1.92 -5.10
N LYS A 63 -15.39 -2.24 -4.34
CA LYS A 63 -13.96 -1.99 -4.66
C LYS A 63 -13.59 -0.52 -4.79
N ASN A 64 -14.35 0.40 -4.20
CA ASN A 64 -13.91 1.78 -4.05
C ASN A 64 -12.86 1.88 -2.93
N ILE A 65 -11.93 2.81 -3.10
CA ILE A 65 -10.95 3.13 -2.04
C ILE A 65 -11.63 4.04 -1.02
N THR A 66 -11.77 3.51 0.18
CA THR A 66 -12.45 4.13 1.30
C THR A 66 -11.43 4.51 2.37
N HIS A 67 -11.45 5.78 2.78
CA HIS A 67 -10.56 6.33 3.79
C HIS A 67 -11.33 6.42 5.10
N ILE A 68 -10.84 5.73 6.13
CA ILE A 68 -11.42 5.76 7.48
C ILE A 68 -10.86 6.97 8.20
N CYS A 69 -11.76 7.91 8.54
CA CYS A 69 -11.40 9.15 9.22
C CYS A 69 -11.65 9.04 10.73
N GLU A 70 -10.84 9.73 11.51
CA GLU A 70 -11.05 9.87 12.95
C GLU A 70 -12.28 10.72 13.24
N ASP A 71 -12.48 11.81 12.47
CA ASP A 71 -13.63 12.72 12.56
C ASP A 71 -13.99 13.25 11.17
N ILE A 72 -15.29 13.31 10.86
CA ILE A 72 -15.80 13.81 9.58
C ILE A 72 -16.77 15.00 9.72
N ASN A 73 -17.01 15.51 10.94
CA ASN A 73 -18.07 16.48 11.21
C ASN A 73 -17.96 17.79 10.40
N SER A 74 -16.77 18.12 9.91
CA SER A 74 -16.54 19.33 9.11
C SER A 74 -16.54 19.10 7.61
N LEU A 75 -16.70 17.84 7.16
CA LEU A 75 -16.57 17.45 5.75
C LEU A 75 -17.93 17.45 5.06
N LYS A 76 -17.93 17.85 3.78
CA LYS A 76 -19.10 17.77 2.87
C LYS A 76 -18.70 17.18 1.54
N ILE A 77 -19.65 16.53 0.87
CA ILE A 77 -19.47 16.06 -0.50
C ILE A 77 -19.19 17.29 -1.39
N GLY A 78 -18.16 17.16 -2.25
CA GLY A 78 -17.69 18.22 -3.13
C GLY A 78 -16.58 19.10 -2.55
N ASP A 79 -16.26 18.98 -1.26
CA ASP A 79 -15.14 19.73 -0.65
C ASP A 79 -13.83 19.37 -1.36
N LYS A 80 -13.05 20.40 -1.70
CA LYS A 80 -11.69 20.25 -2.19
C LYS A 80 -10.75 20.08 -1.01
N ILE A 81 -9.96 19.04 -1.04
CA ILE A 81 -9.02 18.68 0.03
C ILE A 81 -7.61 18.50 -0.49
N ASN A 82 -6.64 18.70 0.39
CA ASN A 82 -5.27 18.25 0.19
C ASN A 82 -5.04 16.97 1.01
N GLY A 83 -4.72 15.87 0.33
CA GLY A 83 -4.35 14.62 0.96
C GLY A 83 -2.84 14.57 1.21
N LYS A 84 -2.45 14.14 2.42
CA LYS A 84 -1.05 13.98 2.81
C LYS A 84 -0.83 12.61 3.46
N ILE A 85 -0.06 11.77 2.77
CA ILE A 85 0.25 10.41 3.22
C ILE A 85 1.30 10.46 4.34
N ASN A 86 1.16 9.59 5.34
CA ASN A 86 2.26 9.30 6.26
C ASN A 86 3.36 8.56 5.49
N TRP A 87 4.23 9.36 4.86
CA TRP A 87 5.27 8.84 3.97
C TRP A 87 6.24 7.89 4.67
N GLN A 88 6.54 8.13 5.93
CA GLN A 88 7.46 7.28 6.67
C GLN A 88 6.93 5.84 6.78
N ASN A 89 5.62 5.68 7.05
CA ASN A 89 4.99 4.37 7.10
C ASN A 89 4.87 3.74 5.71
N ARG A 90 4.39 4.51 4.72
CA ARG A 90 4.27 4.05 3.33
C ARG A 90 5.62 3.52 2.81
N TYR A 91 6.67 4.29 2.96
CA TYR A 91 7.98 3.92 2.43
C TYR A 91 8.57 2.68 3.10
N LYS A 92 8.38 2.52 4.42
CA LYS A 92 8.75 1.29 5.12
C LYS A 92 7.99 0.06 4.58
N HIS A 93 6.68 0.19 4.35
CA HIS A 93 5.89 -0.89 3.76
C HIS A 93 6.34 -1.22 2.33
N MET A 94 6.58 -0.22 1.49
CA MET A 94 7.07 -0.42 0.13
C MET A 94 8.41 -1.18 0.11
N ARG A 95 9.37 -0.76 0.94
CA ARG A 95 10.66 -1.46 1.06
C ARG A 95 10.50 -2.91 1.52
N MET A 96 9.67 -3.14 2.53
CA MET A 96 9.40 -4.49 3.02
C MET A 96 8.71 -5.34 1.96
N HIS A 97 7.73 -4.78 1.24
CA HIS A 97 7.03 -5.46 0.14
C HIS A 97 8.02 -5.90 -0.96
N SER A 98 8.89 -4.98 -1.39
CA SER A 98 9.96 -5.32 -2.37
C SER A 98 10.90 -6.41 -1.84
N ALA A 99 11.30 -6.34 -0.57
CA ALA A 99 12.13 -7.38 0.04
C ALA A 99 11.45 -8.76 0.06
N LEU A 100 10.14 -8.81 0.28
CA LEU A 100 9.38 -10.07 0.22
C LEU A 100 9.30 -10.62 -1.21
N HIS A 101 9.17 -9.76 -2.23
CA HIS A 101 9.25 -10.21 -3.62
C HIS A 101 10.64 -10.76 -3.99
N LEU A 102 11.72 -10.12 -3.51
CA LEU A 102 13.06 -10.68 -3.66
C LEU A 102 13.18 -12.05 -2.97
N LEU A 103 12.61 -12.19 -1.77
CA LEU A 103 12.57 -13.48 -1.07
C LEU A 103 11.82 -14.55 -1.88
N CYS A 104 10.68 -14.21 -2.48
CA CYS A 104 9.94 -15.13 -3.36
C CYS A 104 10.77 -15.59 -4.56
N SER A 105 11.63 -14.74 -5.13
CA SER A 105 12.47 -15.13 -6.26
C SER A 105 13.57 -16.11 -5.90
N LEU A 106 13.93 -16.24 -4.64
CA LEU A 106 14.99 -17.12 -4.13
C LEU A 106 14.47 -18.47 -3.63
N ILE A 107 13.19 -18.58 -3.33
CA ILE A 107 12.57 -19.76 -2.73
C ILE A 107 11.66 -20.40 -3.78
N PRO A 108 12.00 -21.62 -4.29
CA PRO A 108 11.27 -22.26 -5.39
C PRO A 108 10.00 -23.00 -4.95
N TYR A 109 9.25 -22.41 -4.02
CA TYR A 109 7.99 -22.95 -3.51
C TYR A 109 6.89 -21.91 -3.60
N ASP A 110 5.65 -22.38 -3.73
CA ASP A 110 4.48 -21.52 -3.78
C ASP A 110 4.25 -20.81 -2.45
N VAL A 111 3.92 -19.52 -2.54
CA VAL A 111 3.53 -18.72 -1.39
C VAL A 111 2.08 -19.06 -1.02
N THR A 112 1.85 -19.51 0.20
CA THR A 112 0.53 -19.87 0.73
C THR A 112 -0.09 -18.79 1.60
N GLY A 113 0.70 -17.80 2.03
CA GLY A 113 0.24 -16.68 2.81
C GLY A 113 1.34 -15.67 3.08
N GLY A 114 0.93 -14.50 3.57
CA GLY A 114 1.90 -13.48 3.91
C GLY A 114 1.28 -12.30 4.65
N GLN A 115 2.10 -11.62 5.39
CA GLN A 115 1.73 -10.38 6.07
C GLN A 115 2.90 -9.41 6.01
N ILE A 116 2.60 -8.19 5.59
CA ILE A 116 3.56 -7.11 5.50
C ILE A 116 3.39 -6.18 6.70
N SER A 117 4.49 -5.93 7.40
CA SER A 117 4.58 -4.92 8.44
C SER A 117 5.98 -4.32 8.43
N TYR A 118 6.11 -3.08 8.82
CA TYR A 118 7.42 -2.43 8.89
C TYR A 118 8.33 -2.97 10.02
N GLN A 119 7.76 -3.64 11.02
CA GLN A 119 8.52 -4.23 12.12
C GLN A 119 8.90 -5.68 11.84
N LYS A 120 7.94 -6.48 11.38
CA LYS A 120 8.13 -7.91 11.12
C LYS A 120 7.15 -8.37 10.07
N SER A 121 7.66 -8.77 8.91
CA SER A 121 6.87 -9.38 7.84
C SER A 121 7.03 -10.89 7.84
N ARG A 122 6.07 -11.58 7.23
CA ARG A 122 6.06 -13.04 7.12
C ARG A 122 5.63 -13.43 5.71
N LEU A 123 6.26 -14.48 5.19
CA LEU A 123 5.76 -15.26 4.07
C LEU A 123 5.71 -16.73 4.49
N ASP A 124 4.65 -17.39 4.10
CA ASP A 124 4.42 -18.81 4.29
C ASP A 124 4.57 -19.50 2.94
N PHE A 125 5.38 -20.56 2.89
CA PHE A 125 5.66 -21.32 1.68
C PHE A 125 5.18 -22.76 1.86
N ASN A 126 4.71 -23.38 0.76
CA ASN A 126 4.43 -24.81 0.73
C ASN A 126 5.73 -25.57 0.46
N ALA A 127 6.67 -25.48 1.39
CA ALA A 127 7.99 -26.08 1.25
C ALA A 127 7.97 -27.55 1.72
N GLU A 128 8.43 -28.47 0.86
CA GLU A 128 8.61 -29.88 1.19
C GLU A 128 9.94 -30.11 1.91
N ASP A 129 10.96 -29.32 1.58
CA ASP A 129 12.29 -29.42 2.15
C ASP A 129 12.61 -28.27 3.09
N LYS A 130 13.64 -28.51 3.93
CA LYS A 130 14.14 -27.47 4.84
C LYS A 130 14.91 -26.42 4.04
N ILE A 131 14.44 -25.17 4.17
CA ILE A 131 15.10 -24.01 3.56
C ILE A 131 16.33 -23.63 4.39
N ASP A 132 17.49 -23.48 3.73
CA ASP A 132 18.71 -22.97 4.34
C ASP A 132 18.60 -21.45 4.52
N LYS A 133 18.44 -21.02 5.77
CA LYS A 133 18.25 -19.62 6.10
C LYS A 133 19.47 -18.77 5.85
N GLU A 134 20.67 -19.30 6.10
CA GLU A 134 21.92 -18.58 5.91
C GLU A 134 22.20 -18.34 4.42
N GLU A 135 21.98 -19.36 3.60
CA GLU A 135 22.09 -19.22 2.15
C GLU A 135 21.13 -18.16 1.60
N ILE A 136 19.85 -18.19 2.03
CA ILE A 136 18.84 -17.20 1.60
C ILE A 136 19.20 -15.79 2.08
N GLU A 137 19.65 -15.63 3.32
CA GLU A 137 20.07 -14.34 3.84
C GLU A 137 21.24 -13.74 3.04
N ASN A 138 22.23 -14.56 2.70
CA ASN A 138 23.36 -14.13 1.88
C ASN A 138 22.90 -13.70 0.47
N LYS A 139 22.04 -14.50 -0.18
CA LYS A 139 21.52 -14.20 -1.52
C LYS A 139 20.66 -12.92 -1.55
N ILE A 140 19.76 -12.74 -0.59
CA ILE A 140 18.92 -11.52 -0.55
C ILE A 140 19.77 -10.27 -0.30
N ASN A 141 20.76 -10.35 0.58
CA ASN A 141 21.69 -9.25 0.82
C ASN A 141 22.54 -8.92 -0.40
N GLN A 142 22.90 -9.91 -1.21
CA GLN A 142 23.58 -9.70 -2.48
C GLN A 142 22.65 -8.95 -3.46
N LEU A 143 21.42 -9.40 -3.69
CA LEU A 143 20.45 -8.72 -4.56
C LEU A 143 20.18 -7.27 -4.15
N VAL A 144 20.12 -7.01 -2.84
CA VAL A 144 19.98 -5.64 -2.32
C VAL A 144 21.20 -4.77 -2.65
N LYS A 145 22.43 -5.33 -2.60
CA LYS A 145 23.65 -4.61 -2.96
C LYS A 145 23.80 -4.34 -4.45
N GLU A 146 23.25 -5.24 -5.29
CA GLU A 146 23.28 -5.12 -6.74
C GLU A 146 22.36 -3.99 -7.26
N ASP A 147 21.41 -3.52 -6.43
CA ASP A 147 20.52 -2.38 -6.69
C ASP A 147 19.84 -2.44 -8.07
N HIS A 148 19.25 -3.59 -8.39
CA HIS A 148 18.55 -3.80 -9.65
C HIS A 148 17.36 -2.84 -9.83
N GLN A 149 17.19 -2.35 -11.06
CA GLN A 149 16.03 -1.55 -11.39
C GLN A 149 14.74 -2.38 -11.27
N ILE A 150 13.77 -1.84 -10.53
CA ILE A 150 12.43 -2.43 -10.45
C ILE A 150 11.58 -1.83 -11.58
N SER A 151 11.02 -2.68 -12.44
CA SER A 151 10.09 -2.29 -13.48
C SER A 151 8.73 -2.93 -13.25
N TYR A 152 7.66 -2.22 -13.60
CA TYR A 152 6.29 -2.70 -13.56
C TYR A 152 5.72 -2.80 -14.97
N HIS A 153 5.23 -3.98 -15.33
CA HIS A 153 4.55 -4.21 -16.59
C HIS A 153 3.12 -4.66 -16.32
N ALA A 154 2.14 -3.80 -16.64
CA ALA A 154 0.74 -4.20 -16.60
C ALA A 154 0.48 -5.19 -17.75
N LYS A 155 0.08 -6.42 -17.41
CA LYS A 155 -0.43 -7.36 -18.41
C LYS A 155 -1.84 -6.92 -18.79
N LEU A 156 -1.99 -6.35 -19.97
CA LEU A 156 -3.32 -6.14 -20.55
C LEU A 156 -3.88 -7.53 -20.88
N GLU A 157 -4.74 -8.05 -20.01
CA GLU A 157 -5.59 -9.17 -20.38
C GLU A 157 -6.61 -8.63 -21.38
N TYR A 158 -6.42 -8.96 -22.65
CA TYR A 158 -7.44 -8.80 -23.67
C TYR A 158 -8.60 -9.71 -23.23
N MET A 159 -9.68 -9.11 -22.73
CA MET A 159 -10.97 -9.79 -22.63
C MET A 159 -11.45 -10.04 -24.05
N SER A 160 -11.26 -11.26 -24.53
CA SER A 160 -11.92 -11.79 -25.73
C SER A 160 -13.30 -12.29 -25.38
#